data_4b1f2372bd56c06f9177b8af30109184
#
_entry.id   4b1f2372bd56c06f9177b8af30109184
#
_cell.length_a   1.000
_cell.length_b   1.000
_cell.length_c   1.000
_cell.angle_alpha   90.00
_cell.angle_beta   90.00
_cell.angle_gamma   90.00
#
_symmetry.space_group_name_H-M   'P 1'
#
loop_
_entity.id
_entity.type
_entity.pdbx_description
1 polymer ?
#
loop_
_entity_poly.entity_id
_entity_poly.type
_entity_poly.pdbx_seq_one_letter_code
_entity_poly.pdbx_strand_id
1 'polypeptide(L)'
;MSTKSIKIKNFVSKKKTPTQIKKLFNLFESLINSDNKILSSMDKSYKDSYTKKLISSLKNIANVNLIGMGGSTLGAKAIYNFLEPKKKFNFIDNFSNFLSKQDKGKNINLIISKSGNTLETISNSNILINRRMKNIFITE
;
A
#
# COMPACT_ATOMS: atom_id res chain seq x y z
N MET A 1 -8.43 -20.32 -11.59
CA MET A 1 -7.03 -19.91 -11.30
C MET A 1 -6.47 -20.85 -10.25
N SER A 2 -5.47 -21.65 -10.60
CA SER A 2 -4.84 -22.59 -9.67
C SER A 2 -3.88 -21.80 -8.78
N THR A 3 -4.22 -21.62 -7.53
CA THR A 3 -3.30 -21.12 -6.52
C THR A 3 -2.24 -22.18 -6.28
N LYS A 4 -1.04 -21.99 -6.84
CA LYS A 4 0.12 -22.79 -6.45
C LYS A 4 0.34 -22.57 -4.96
N SER A 5 0.04 -23.59 -4.15
CA SER A 5 0.27 -23.55 -2.71
C SER A 5 1.75 -23.29 -2.45
N ILE A 6 2.04 -22.26 -1.68
CA ILE A 6 3.40 -21.96 -1.21
C ILE A 6 3.82 -23.11 -0.28
N LYS A 7 4.77 -23.95 -0.71
CA LYS A 7 5.34 -25.00 0.12
C LYS A 7 6.48 -24.41 0.95
N ILE A 8 6.23 -24.17 2.23
CA ILE A 8 7.26 -23.75 3.18
C ILE A 8 7.96 -25.01 3.71
N LYS A 9 9.22 -25.23 3.32
CA LYS A 9 10.06 -26.30 3.84
C LYS A 9 10.88 -25.78 5.02
N ASN A 10 11.02 -26.61 6.07
CA ASN A 10 11.88 -26.37 7.24
C ASN A 10 11.49 -25.20 8.14
N PHE A 11 10.23 -24.77 8.13
CA PHE A 11 9.80 -23.63 8.93
C PHE A 11 9.70 -23.91 10.43
N VAL A 12 9.50 -25.16 10.84
CA VAL A 12 9.50 -25.55 12.26
C VAL A 12 10.14 -26.93 12.43
N SER A 13 11.32 -26.96 12.98
CA SER A 13 12.03 -28.22 13.29
C SER A 13 11.63 -28.88 14.62
N LYS A 14 10.94 -28.13 15.50
CA LYS A 14 10.54 -28.64 16.83
C LYS A 14 9.02 -28.67 16.96
N LYS A 15 8.48 -29.83 17.36
CA LYS A 15 7.07 -29.98 17.74
C LYS A 15 6.82 -29.08 18.96
N LYS A 16 5.88 -28.15 18.86
CA LYS A 16 5.46 -27.33 20.00
C LYS A 16 4.71 -28.19 21.00
N THR A 17 4.94 -27.97 22.28
CA THR A 17 4.17 -28.66 23.33
C THR A 17 2.71 -28.16 23.33
N PRO A 18 1.75 -29.01 23.79
CA PRO A 18 0.33 -28.58 23.87
C PRO A 18 0.14 -27.27 24.66
N THR A 19 0.93 -27.09 25.71
CA THR A 19 0.93 -25.86 26.52
C THR A 19 1.34 -24.60 25.72
N GLN A 20 2.38 -24.74 24.87
CA GLN A 20 2.83 -23.63 24.01
C GLN A 20 1.79 -23.29 22.96
N ILE A 21 1.11 -24.31 22.40
CA ILE A 21 0.04 -24.11 21.43
C ILE A 21 -1.13 -23.38 22.10
N LYS A 22 -1.54 -23.79 23.30
CA LYS A 22 -2.63 -23.14 24.06
C LYS A 22 -2.28 -21.68 24.37
N LYS A 23 -1.04 -21.40 24.79
CA LYS A 23 -0.58 -20.03 25.04
C LYS A 23 -0.64 -19.16 23.77
N LEU A 24 -0.22 -19.68 22.63
CA LEU A 24 -0.30 -18.99 21.36
C LEU A 24 -1.75 -18.71 20.94
N PHE A 25 -2.65 -19.66 21.17
CA PHE A 25 -4.07 -19.52 20.86
C PHE A 25 -4.71 -18.40 21.70
N ASN A 26 -4.43 -18.38 23.00
CA ASN A 26 -4.93 -17.33 23.90
C ASN A 26 -4.39 -15.94 23.51
N LEU A 27 -3.12 -15.84 23.10
CA LEU A 27 -2.54 -14.59 22.60
C LEU A 27 -3.20 -14.15 21.30
N PHE A 28 -3.51 -15.07 20.41
CA PHE A 28 -4.20 -14.80 19.16
C PHE A 28 -5.64 -14.32 19.40
N GLU A 29 -6.38 -15.00 20.27
CA GLU A 29 -7.71 -14.54 20.68
C GLU A 29 -7.70 -13.16 21.32
N SER A 30 -6.75 -12.89 22.21
CA SER A 30 -6.62 -11.56 22.82
C SER A 30 -6.29 -10.48 21.77
N LEU A 31 -5.51 -10.81 20.76
CA LEU A 31 -5.19 -9.90 19.66
C LEU A 31 -6.43 -9.61 18.80
N ILE A 32 -7.18 -10.64 18.41
CA ILE A 32 -8.41 -10.48 17.61
C ILE A 32 -9.45 -9.65 18.34
N ASN A 33 -9.60 -9.87 19.66
CA ASN A 33 -10.57 -9.17 20.50
C ASN A 33 -10.06 -7.78 20.96
N SER A 34 -8.82 -7.39 20.61
CA SER A 34 -8.29 -6.07 20.91
C SER A 34 -8.86 -5.03 19.95
N ASP A 35 -9.02 -3.79 20.42
CA ASP A 35 -9.37 -2.63 19.58
C ASP A 35 -8.17 -2.22 18.74
N ASN A 36 -7.81 -3.07 17.75
CA ASN A 36 -6.69 -2.86 16.86
C ASN A 36 -7.18 -2.35 15.50
N LYS A 37 -6.86 -1.10 15.19
CA LYS A 37 -7.28 -0.43 13.95
C LYS A 37 -6.86 -1.20 12.68
N ILE A 38 -5.72 -1.92 12.72
CA ILE A 38 -5.24 -2.71 11.57
C ILE A 38 -6.16 -3.92 11.38
N LEU A 39 -6.51 -4.62 12.45
CA LEU A 39 -7.41 -5.77 12.38
C LEU A 39 -8.83 -5.35 12.01
N SER A 40 -9.32 -4.24 12.56
CA SER A 40 -10.64 -3.71 12.20
C SER A 40 -10.74 -3.31 10.73
N SER A 41 -9.63 -2.87 10.10
CA SER A 41 -9.62 -2.57 8.67
C SER A 41 -9.73 -3.81 7.77
N MET A 42 -9.54 -5.01 8.31
CA MET A 42 -9.71 -6.30 7.61
C MET A 42 -11.12 -6.87 7.76
N ASP A 43 -11.96 -6.26 8.60
CA ASP A 43 -13.32 -6.71 8.80
C ASP A 43 -14.20 -6.43 7.57
N LYS A 44 -15.18 -7.33 7.31
CA LYS A 44 -16.11 -7.17 6.18
C LYS A 44 -17.02 -5.94 6.31
N SER A 45 -17.20 -5.44 7.52
CA SER A 45 -17.97 -4.22 7.83
C SER A 45 -17.17 -2.94 7.63
N TYR A 46 -15.85 -3.03 7.41
CA TYR A 46 -14.99 -1.85 7.22
C TYR A 46 -15.44 -1.04 6.00
N LYS A 47 -15.56 0.26 6.20
CA LYS A 47 -15.94 1.18 5.15
C LYS A 47 -14.71 1.96 4.68
N ASP A 48 -14.39 1.80 3.41
CA ASP A 48 -13.34 2.58 2.78
C ASP A 48 -13.66 4.07 2.80
N SER A 49 -12.64 4.90 3.00
CA SER A 49 -12.75 6.36 2.98
C SER A 49 -12.94 6.95 1.58
N TYR A 50 -12.78 6.14 0.53
CA TYR A 50 -12.95 6.58 -0.85
C TYR A 50 -14.31 6.16 -1.44
N THR A 51 -14.77 6.90 -2.45
CA THR A 51 -16.05 6.63 -3.10
C THR A 51 -15.86 5.85 -4.42
N LYS A 52 -16.87 5.07 -4.80
CA LYS A 52 -16.92 4.39 -6.11
C LYS A 52 -16.79 5.40 -7.27
N LYS A 53 -17.30 6.62 -7.11
CA LYS A 53 -17.18 7.72 -8.10
C LYS A 53 -15.72 8.12 -8.30
N LEU A 54 -14.93 8.21 -7.21
CA LEU A 54 -13.50 8.50 -7.30
C LEU A 54 -12.79 7.40 -8.11
N ILE A 55 -12.98 6.13 -7.75
CA ILE A 55 -12.36 5.00 -8.46
C ILE A 55 -12.75 4.99 -9.96
N SER A 56 -14.03 5.23 -10.26
CA SER A 56 -14.48 5.30 -11.65
C SER A 56 -13.80 6.42 -12.44
N SER A 57 -13.53 7.59 -11.81
CA SER A 57 -12.82 8.69 -12.44
C SER A 57 -11.35 8.37 -12.78
N LEU A 58 -10.79 7.31 -12.17
CA LEU A 58 -9.40 6.88 -12.36
C LEU A 58 -9.25 5.77 -13.42
N LYS A 59 -10.33 5.28 -14.01
CA LYS A 59 -10.28 4.18 -14.99
C LYS A 59 -9.38 4.49 -16.18
N ASN A 60 -9.43 5.72 -16.68
CA ASN A 60 -8.71 6.16 -17.89
C ASN A 60 -7.31 6.74 -17.59
N ILE A 61 -6.82 6.59 -16.36
CA ILE A 61 -5.45 6.96 -15.99
C ILE A 61 -4.49 5.91 -16.53
N ALA A 62 -3.46 6.35 -17.24
CA ALA A 62 -2.43 5.46 -17.78
C ALA A 62 -1.29 5.25 -16.79
N ASN A 63 -0.83 6.32 -16.14
CA ASN A 63 0.31 6.30 -15.26
C ASN A 63 -0.03 6.87 -13.88
N VAL A 64 0.53 6.27 -12.84
CA VAL A 64 0.37 6.70 -11.44
C VAL A 64 1.75 6.97 -10.87
N ASN A 65 2.00 8.20 -10.46
CA ASN A 65 3.16 8.53 -9.64
C ASN A 65 2.75 8.34 -8.18
N LEU A 66 3.32 7.35 -7.53
CA LEU A 66 3.10 7.10 -6.11
C LEU A 66 4.26 7.70 -5.32
N ILE A 67 3.96 8.77 -4.60
CA ILE A 67 4.93 9.56 -3.84
C ILE A 67 4.75 9.23 -2.35
N GLY A 68 5.79 8.75 -1.72
CA GLY A 68 5.75 8.39 -0.30
C GLY A 68 7.07 7.80 0.14
N MET A 69 7.20 7.44 1.42
CA MET A 69 8.42 6.92 2.00
C MET A 69 8.16 5.67 2.85
N GLY A 70 9.07 4.71 2.82
CA GLY A 70 9.03 3.52 3.66
C GLY A 70 7.71 2.75 3.55
N GLY A 71 7.01 2.58 4.67
CA GLY A 71 5.74 1.83 4.73
C GLY A 71 4.65 2.36 3.81
N SER A 72 4.66 3.67 3.49
CA SER A 72 3.70 4.28 2.58
C SER A 72 3.84 3.82 1.12
N THR A 73 5.00 3.27 0.74
CA THR A 73 5.26 2.78 -0.63
C THR A 73 5.43 1.28 -0.71
N LEU A 74 6.01 0.65 0.32
CA LEU A 74 6.37 -0.78 0.28
C LEU A 74 5.15 -1.69 0.08
N GLY A 75 4.04 -1.41 0.76
CA GLY A 75 2.80 -2.17 0.60
C GLY A 75 2.25 -2.05 -0.82
N ALA A 76 2.24 -0.84 -1.38
CA ALA A 76 1.80 -0.61 -2.75
C ALA A 76 2.71 -1.29 -3.78
N LYS A 77 4.05 -1.27 -3.57
CA LYS A 77 5.01 -2.02 -4.40
C LYS A 77 4.74 -3.51 -4.38
N ALA A 78 4.50 -4.08 -3.19
CA ALA A 78 4.19 -5.49 -3.04
C ALA A 78 2.91 -5.88 -3.81
N ILE A 79 1.84 -5.11 -3.66
CA ILE A 79 0.57 -5.32 -4.37
C ILE A 79 0.77 -5.18 -5.88
N TYR A 80 1.49 -4.16 -6.33
CA TYR A 80 1.78 -3.93 -7.74
C TYR A 80 2.51 -5.11 -8.37
N ASN A 81 3.58 -5.59 -7.71
CA ASN A 81 4.36 -6.73 -8.18
C ASN A 81 3.58 -8.05 -8.15
N PHE A 82 2.64 -8.18 -7.22
CA PHE A 82 1.80 -9.38 -7.13
C PHE A 82 0.71 -9.41 -8.20
N LEU A 83 0.07 -8.27 -8.47
CA LEU A 83 -1.06 -8.16 -9.39
C LEU A 83 -0.65 -7.93 -10.84
N GLU A 84 0.55 -7.45 -11.09
CA GLU A 84 1.08 -7.09 -12.43
C GLU A 84 0.05 -6.30 -13.27
N PRO A 85 -0.49 -5.18 -12.78
CA PRO A 85 -1.53 -4.47 -13.47
C PRO A 85 -1.01 -3.83 -14.76
N LYS A 86 -1.87 -3.67 -15.75
CA LYS A 86 -1.53 -3.00 -17.03
C LYS A 86 -1.17 -1.51 -16.87
N LYS A 87 -1.59 -0.88 -15.76
CA LYS A 87 -1.25 0.51 -15.45
C LYS A 87 0.18 0.61 -14.95
N LYS A 88 0.90 1.63 -15.42
CA LYS A 88 2.27 1.88 -15.00
C LYS A 88 2.29 2.67 -13.70
N PHE A 89 3.04 2.18 -12.72
CA PHE A 89 3.31 2.87 -11.47
C PHE A 89 4.78 3.31 -11.41
N ASN A 90 5.00 4.57 -11.13
CA ASN A 90 6.30 5.13 -10.81
C ASN A 90 6.35 5.36 -9.30
N PHE A 91 7.18 4.60 -8.61
CA PHE A 91 7.34 4.72 -7.15
C PHE A 91 8.45 5.72 -6.85
N ILE A 92 8.10 6.78 -6.13
CA ILE A 92 8.96 7.92 -5.82
C ILE A 92 9.13 7.96 -4.31
N ASP A 93 10.18 7.30 -3.83
CA ASP A 93 10.46 7.08 -2.40
C ASP A 93 11.85 7.58 -1.97
N ASN A 94 12.56 8.27 -2.86
CA ASN A 94 13.83 8.90 -2.58
C ASN A 94 13.99 10.19 -3.41
N PHE A 95 15.08 10.91 -3.20
CA PHE A 95 15.43 12.11 -3.97
C PHE A 95 16.05 11.81 -5.33
N SER A 96 15.80 10.65 -5.91
CA SER A 96 16.38 10.28 -7.21
C SER A 96 15.78 11.11 -8.35
N ASN A 97 16.60 11.30 -9.37
CA ASN A 97 16.35 12.13 -10.55
C ASN A 97 14.97 11.91 -11.18
N PHE A 98 14.06 12.86 -10.99
CA PHE A 98 12.72 12.92 -11.56
C PHE A 98 12.69 13.26 -13.05
N LEU A 99 13.82 13.26 -13.73
CA LEU A 99 13.96 13.56 -15.15
C LEU A 99 13.51 12.42 -16.08
N SER A 100 12.77 11.44 -15.57
CA SER A 100 12.10 10.50 -16.46
C SER A 100 11.09 11.28 -17.30
N LYS A 101 11.26 11.22 -18.63
CA LYS A 101 10.34 11.78 -19.63
C LYS A 101 8.90 11.55 -19.16
N GLN A 102 8.15 12.63 -19.03
CA GLN A 102 6.72 12.51 -18.72
C GLN A 102 6.09 11.66 -19.82
N ASP A 103 5.70 10.44 -19.47
CA ASP A 103 5.05 9.56 -20.41
C ASP A 103 3.79 10.23 -20.95
N LYS A 104 3.60 10.16 -22.26
CA LYS A 104 2.38 10.66 -22.91
C LYS A 104 1.19 9.90 -22.34
N GLY A 105 0.23 10.62 -21.76
CA GLY A 105 -0.98 10.02 -21.21
C GLY A 105 -1.55 10.80 -20.02
N LYS A 106 -2.71 10.37 -19.55
CA LYS A 106 -3.31 10.92 -18.34
C LYS A 106 -2.57 10.39 -17.12
N ASN A 107 -1.87 11.25 -16.44
CA ASN A 107 -1.08 10.95 -15.24
C ASN A 107 -1.77 11.49 -14.00
N ILE A 108 -1.55 10.82 -12.87
CA ILE A 108 -2.02 11.25 -11.56
C ILE A 108 -0.89 11.10 -10.56
N ASN A 109 -0.87 11.99 -9.56
CA ASN A 109 -0.02 11.86 -8.39
C ASN A 109 -0.84 11.32 -7.22
N LEU A 110 -0.36 10.23 -6.62
CA LEU A 110 -0.89 9.66 -5.39
C LEU A 110 0.16 9.89 -4.30
N ILE A 111 -0.12 10.82 -3.40
CA ILE A 111 0.78 11.23 -2.33
C ILE A 111 0.34 10.53 -1.05
N ILE A 112 1.21 9.71 -0.47
CA ILE A 112 0.89 8.91 0.73
C ILE A 112 1.86 9.27 1.85
N SER A 113 1.34 9.85 2.93
CA SER A 113 2.11 10.15 4.12
C SER A 113 1.22 10.13 5.35
N LYS A 114 1.46 9.20 6.27
CA LYS A 114 0.67 9.08 7.50
C LYS A 114 0.67 10.39 8.31
N SER A 115 1.85 10.95 8.54
CA SER A 115 2.03 12.17 9.36
C SER A 115 1.87 13.48 8.59
N GLY A 116 1.88 13.43 7.26
CA GLY A 116 1.96 14.62 6.42
C GLY A 116 3.31 15.37 6.46
N ASN A 117 4.23 14.99 7.37
CA ASN A 117 5.45 15.73 7.68
C ASN A 117 6.75 15.06 7.17
N THR A 118 6.66 14.00 6.40
CA THR A 118 7.84 13.31 5.86
C THR A 118 8.53 14.21 4.84
N LEU A 119 9.75 14.65 5.15
CA LEU A 119 10.51 15.64 4.37
C LEU A 119 10.65 15.25 2.91
N GLU A 120 11.02 14.00 2.64
CA GLU A 120 11.18 13.46 1.29
C GLU A 120 9.86 13.46 0.52
N THR A 121 8.75 13.11 1.19
CA THR A 121 7.42 13.13 0.56
C THR A 121 7.01 14.57 0.22
N ILE A 122 7.25 15.52 1.12
CA ILE A 122 6.96 16.94 0.89
C ILE A 122 7.80 17.48 -0.27
N SER A 123 9.12 17.24 -0.24
CA SER A 123 10.03 17.73 -1.27
C SER A 123 9.69 17.16 -2.65
N ASN A 124 9.47 15.84 -2.74
CA ASN A 124 9.10 15.18 -3.97
C ASN A 124 7.74 15.65 -4.48
N SER A 125 6.79 15.87 -3.58
CA SER A 125 5.48 16.41 -3.93
C SER A 125 5.58 17.81 -4.51
N ASN A 126 6.37 18.69 -3.92
CA ASN A 126 6.57 20.07 -4.39
C ASN A 126 7.16 20.12 -5.80
N ILE A 127 8.02 19.16 -6.16
CA ILE A 127 8.60 19.07 -7.49
C ILE A 127 7.59 18.54 -8.52
N LEU A 128 6.77 17.57 -8.12
CA LEU A 128 5.93 16.81 -9.04
C LEU A 128 4.48 17.31 -9.14
N ILE A 129 4.00 18.03 -8.12
CA ILE A 129 2.65 18.60 -8.15
C ILE A 129 2.56 19.68 -9.23
N ASN A 130 1.70 19.41 -10.20
CA ASN A 130 1.40 20.35 -11.27
C ASN A 130 -0.11 20.60 -11.27
N ARG A 131 -0.54 21.85 -11.48
CA ARG A 131 -1.96 22.24 -11.57
C ARG A 131 -2.73 21.52 -12.68
N ARG A 132 -2.02 20.99 -13.69
CA ARG A 132 -2.62 20.23 -14.80
C ARG A 132 -2.82 18.76 -14.50
N MET A 133 -2.28 18.25 -13.38
CA MET A 133 -2.38 16.86 -12.98
C MET A 133 -3.34 16.72 -11.81
N LYS A 134 -4.05 15.60 -11.77
CA LYS A 134 -4.86 15.25 -10.60
C LYS A 134 -3.94 14.80 -9.48
N ASN A 135 -4.06 15.40 -8.31
CA ASN A 135 -3.30 15.04 -7.12
C ASN A 135 -4.27 14.49 -6.07
N ILE A 136 -3.95 13.33 -5.53
CA ILE A 136 -4.71 12.66 -4.47
C ILE A 136 -3.79 12.49 -3.28
N PHE A 137 -4.23 12.95 -2.12
CA PHE A 137 -3.50 12.84 -0.86
C PHE A 137 -4.16 11.77 0.02
N ILE A 138 -3.34 10.91 0.60
CA ILE A 138 -3.72 9.94 1.62
C ILE A 138 -2.89 10.24 2.86
N THR A 139 -3.55 10.74 3.89
CA THR A 139 -2.93 11.13 5.17
C THR A 139 -3.91 10.85 6.30
N GLU A 140 -3.41 10.78 7.51
CA GLU A 140 -4.23 10.73 8.74
C GLU A 140 -4.83 12.09 9.09
#